data_bb32140e7ca3c74c7f26e63a340119ef
#
_entry.id   bb32140e7ca3c74c7f26e63a340119ef
#
_cell.length_a   1.000
_cell.length_b   1.000
_cell.length_c   1.000
_cell.angle_alpha   90.00
_cell.angle_beta   90.00
_cell.angle_gamma   90.00
#
_symmetry.space_group_name_H-M   'P 1'
#
loop_
_entity.id
_entity.type
_entity.pdbx_description
1 polymer ?
#
loop_
_entity_poly.entity_id
_entity_poly.type
_entity_poly.pdbx_seq_one_letter_code
_entity_poly.pdbx_strand_id
1 'polypeptide(L)'
;MSEPGELSCVRICKQAEETIVARRQNLLIGVVVGIVVVAALTYATGLSKQLLAPFGSSAEYKGSESATAPELATGEWINSEPVKLNDLRGRVVLIEFWTFGCYNCRNTLPFVKSWDDRYRAKGLTVIGVHSPEFEEEKNVEHLRREVASLGIRYPVVTDNDYQTWNAYKVKGWPTVFLVDKQGRIRWKHVGEGNYDEAERQIQKLLAEKES
;
A
#
# COMPACT_ATOMS: atom_id res chain seq x y z
N MET A 1 -2.01 6.98 -83.61
CA MET A 1 -2.23 8.35 -83.04
C MET A 1 -2.54 8.18 -81.58
N SER A 2 -1.55 8.28 -80.76
CA SER A 2 -1.66 8.15 -79.28
C SER A 2 -1.89 9.54 -78.71
N GLU A 3 -2.95 9.70 -77.90
CA GLU A 3 -3.39 10.98 -77.32
C GLU A 3 -2.38 11.53 -76.27
N PRO A 4 -2.10 12.85 -76.36
CA PRO A 4 -1.12 13.49 -75.49
C PRO A 4 -1.64 13.77 -74.06
N GLY A 5 -2.86 13.35 -73.69
CA GLY A 5 -3.50 13.69 -72.42
C GLY A 5 -3.19 12.77 -71.22
N GLU A 6 -2.96 11.48 -71.48
CA GLU A 6 -2.77 10.50 -70.31
C GLU A 6 -1.45 10.59 -69.65
N LEU A 7 -0.36 10.96 -70.31
CA LEU A 7 0.98 11.12 -69.72
C LEU A 7 1.11 12.30 -68.78
N SER A 8 0.24 13.30 -68.91
CA SER A 8 0.26 14.48 -68.00
C SER A 8 -0.38 14.18 -66.66
N CYS A 9 -1.47 13.41 -66.63
CA CYS A 9 -2.19 13.10 -65.41
C CYS A 9 -1.40 12.18 -64.47
N VAL A 10 -0.71 11.18 -65.04
CA VAL A 10 0.13 10.24 -64.28
C VAL A 10 1.33 10.94 -63.63
N ARG A 11 1.95 11.90 -64.31
CA ARG A 11 3.05 12.71 -63.76
C ARG A 11 2.60 13.58 -62.60
N ILE A 12 1.43 14.22 -62.69
CA ILE A 12 0.88 15.07 -61.63
C ILE A 12 0.55 14.25 -60.39
N CYS A 13 -0.08 13.07 -60.57
CA CYS A 13 -0.36 12.17 -59.44
C CYS A 13 0.92 11.69 -58.74
N LYS A 14 1.95 11.30 -59.50
CA LYS A 14 3.21 10.82 -58.92
C LYS A 14 3.95 11.94 -58.15
N GLN A 15 3.92 13.17 -58.66
CA GLN A 15 4.53 14.33 -58.06
C GLN A 15 3.79 14.76 -56.75
N ALA A 16 2.46 14.56 -56.72
CA ALA A 16 1.66 14.80 -55.53
C ALA A 16 1.96 13.75 -54.42
N GLU A 17 2.10 12.46 -54.78
CA GLU A 17 2.48 11.42 -53.82
C GLU A 17 3.87 11.63 -53.22
N GLU A 18 4.87 11.97 -54.05
CA GLU A 18 6.23 12.26 -53.58
C GLU A 18 6.26 13.47 -52.61
N THR A 19 5.42 14.49 -52.88
CA THR A 19 5.34 15.68 -52.01
C THR A 19 4.66 15.37 -50.69
N ILE A 20 3.66 14.48 -50.65
CA ILE A 20 2.99 14.05 -49.42
C ILE A 20 3.92 13.18 -48.60
N VAL A 21 4.66 12.27 -49.19
CA VAL A 21 5.64 11.42 -48.51
C VAL A 21 6.76 12.28 -47.91
N ALA A 22 7.31 13.22 -48.67
CA ALA A 22 8.36 14.13 -48.17
C ALA A 22 7.86 15.01 -46.99
N ARG A 23 6.63 15.52 -47.06
CA ARG A 23 6.02 16.27 -45.95
C ARG A 23 5.83 15.43 -44.69
N ARG A 24 5.37 14.18 -44.81
CA ARG A 24 5.24 13.26 -43.68
C ARG A 24 6.59 12.92 -43.07
N GLN A 25 7.61 12.69 -43.90
CA GLN A 25 8.95 12.39 -43.46
C GLN A 25 9.60 13.56 -42.70
N ASN A 26 9.43 14.80 -43.21
CA ASN A 26 9.93 16.00 -42.54
C ASN A 26 9.17 16.28 -41.23
N LEU A 27 7.87 15.97 -41.13
CA LEU A 27 7.10 16.10 -39.91
C LEU A 27 7.59 15.08 -38.85
N LEU A 28 7.84 13.84 -39.25
CA LEU A 28 8.36 12.80 -38.33
C LEU A 28 9.77 13.15 -37.84
N ILE A 29 10.64 13.63 -38.71
CA ILE A 29 11.99 14.11 -38.34
C ILE A 29 11.89 15.26 -37.34
N GLY A 30 11.02 16.24 -37.57
CA GLY A 30 10.79 17.36 -36.67
C GLY A 30 10.33 16.92 -35.27
N VAL A 31 9.40 15.95 -35.21
CA VAL A 31 8.92 15.40 -33.92
C VAL A 31 10.03 14.66 -33.18
N VAL A 32 10.80 13.82 -33.88
CA VAL A 32 11.91 13.07 -33.26
C VAL A 32 13.00 14.02 -32.76
N VAL A 33 13.38 15.02 -33.55
CA VAL A 33 14.36 16.04 -33.11
C VAL A 33 13.85 16.82 -31.90
N GLY A 34 12.56 17.19 -31.89
CA GLY A 34 11.92 17.86 -30.75
C GLY A 34 11.99 17.03 -29.47
N ILE A 35 11.67 15.73 -29.56
CA ILE A 35 11.76 14.81 -28.41
C ILE A 35 13.19 14.66 -27.90
N VAL A 36 14.17 14.55 -28.80
CA VAL A 36 15.58 14.43 -28.42
C VAL A 36 16.09 15.69 -27.74
N VAL A 37 15.71 16.88 -28.25
CA VAL A 37 16.10 18.16 -27.65
C VAL A 37 15.48 18.34 -26.26
N VAL A 38 14.20 17.99 -26.10
CA VAL A 38 13.54 18.06 -24.78
C VAL A 38 14.19 17.07 -23.80
N ALA A 39 14.50 15.86 -24.26
CA ALA A 39 15.19 14.85 -23.42
C ALA A 39 16.61 15.31 -23.04
N ALA A 40 17.35 15.94 -23.95
CA ALA A 40 18.69 16.48 -23.69
C ALA A 40 18.66 17.67 -22.71
N LEU A 41 17.68 18.57 -22.84
CA LEU A 41 17.48 19.69 -21.95
C LEU A 41 17.09 19.25 -20.53
N THR A 42 16.19 18.23 -20.41
CA THR A 42 15.81 17.69 -19.10
C THR A 42 16.96 16.95 -18.42
N TYR A 43 17.81 16.29 -19.20
CA TYR A 43 19.01 15.63 -18.67
C TYR A 43 20.06 16.65 -18.21
N ALA A 44 20.30 17.72 -18.98
CA ALA A 44 21.29 18.75 -18.66
C ALA A 44 20.88 19.63 -17.45
N THR A 45 19.57 19.84 -17.23
CA THR A 45 19.04 20.64 -16.12
C THR A 45 18.78 19.85 -14.84
N GLY A 46 19.01 18.51 -14.85
CA GLY A 46 18.72 17.66 -13.70
C GLY A 46 17.21 17.50 -13.39
N LEU A 47 16.34 18.06 -14.22
CA LEU A 47 14.88 18.00 -14.06
C LEU A 47 14.32 16.59 -14.19
N SER A 48 15.06 15.68 -14.85
CA SER A 48 14.69 14.27 -14.99
C SER A 48 14.64 13.51 -13.66
N LYS A 49 15.34 13.96 -12.64
CA LYS A 49 15.27 13.35 -11.29
C LYS A 49 13.96 13.68 -10.56
N GLN A 50 13.25 14.72 -10.94
CA GLN A 50 11.97 15.11 -10.31
C GLN A 50 10.74 14.50 -11.01
N LEU A 51 10.87 14.13 -12.30
CA LEU A 51 9.74 13.58 -13.08
C LEU A 51 9.58 12.05 -12.95
N LEU A 52 10.56 11.36 -12.35
CA LEU A 52 10.52 9.92 -12.06
C LEU A 52 10.36 9.62 -10.57
N ALA A 53 9.90 10.58 -9.77
CA ALA A 53 9.43 10.25 -8.43
C ALA A 53 8.20 9.34 -8.59
N PRO A 54 8.20 8.12 -7.99
CA PRO A 54 7.03 7.26 -8.05
C PRO A 54 5.86 8.02 -7.44
N PHE A 55 4.78 8.12 -8.19
CA PHE A 55 3.49 8.60 -7.70
C PHE A 55 3.08 7.68 -6.55
N GLY A 56 3.09 8.18 -5.33
CA GLY A 56 2.85 7.39 -4.13
C GLY A 56 4.03 7.40 -3.16
N SER A 57 4.54 8.59 -2.84
CA SER A 57 5.28 8.78 -1.59
C SER A 57 4.28 8.54 -0.45
N SER A 58 4.14 7.26 -0.03
CA SER A 58 3.66 6.96 1.31
C SER A 58 4.57 7.75 2.24
N ALA A 59 4.01 8.74 2.92
CA ALA A 59 4.73 9.48 3.93
C ALA A 59 5.31 8.44 4.90
N GLU A 60 6.62 8.18 4.77
CA GLU A 60 7.34 7.42 5.77
C GLU A 60 6.97 8.05 7.11
N TYR A 61 6.41 7.24 8.02
CA TYR A 61 6.07 7.70 9.35
C TYR A 61 7.36 8.22 10.02
N LYS A 62 7.65 9.50 9.79
CA LYS A 62 8.62 10.29 10.56
C LYS A 62 7.97 10.70 11.87
N GLY A 63 7.44 9.71 12.62
CA GLY A 63 7.21 9.89 14.03
C GLY A 63 8.57 10.06 14.68
N SER A 64 8.74 11.14 15.44
CA SER A 64 9.90 11.34 16.28
C SER A 64 10.30 10.02 16.93
N GLU A 65 11.61 9.70 16.91
CA GLU A 65 12.27 8.56 17.52
C GLU A 65 11.32 7.55 18.18
N SER A 66 11.02 6.49 17.45
CA SER A 66 10.24 5.28 17.79
C SER A 66 9.55 5.32 19.16
N ALA A 67 8.33 5.89 19.18
CA ALA A 67 7.53 5.90 20.42
C ALA A 67 7.22 4.45 20.85
N THR A 68 7.33 4.16 22.13
CA THR A 68 6.89 2.88 22.70
C THR A 68 5.41 2.68 22.39
N ALA A 69 5.07 1.49 21.88
CA ALA A 69 3.69 1.12 21.61
C ALA A 69 2.90 1.10 22.93
N PRO A 70 1.76 1.82 23.01
CA PRO A 70 0.87 1.71 24.17
C PRO A 70 0.41 0.26 24.36
N GLU A 71 0.21 -0.18 25.60
CA GLU A 71 -0.41 -1.47 25.89
C GLU A 71 -1.85 -1.49 25.34
N LEU A 72 -2.31 -2.68 24.98
CA LEU A 72 -3.69 -2.88 24.56
C LEU A 72 -4.61 -2.81 25.78
N ALA A 73 -5.72 -2.10 25.66
CA ALA A 73 -6.70 -2.03 26.72
C ALA A 73 -7.30 -3.41 27.00
N THR A 74 -7.83 -3.56 28.22
CA THR A 74 -8.53 -4.79 28.61
C THR A 74 -9.85 -4.92 27.86
N GLY A 75 -10.04 -6.04 27.17
CA GLY A 75 -11.24 -6.38 26.42
C GLY A 75 -11.43 -7.89 26.37
N GLU A 76 -12.49 -8.32 25.71
CA GLU A 76 -12.70 -9.76 25.44
C GLU A 76 -11.73 -10.22 24.35
N TRP A 77 -11.08 -11.35 24.60
CA TRP A 77 -10.16 -11.97 23.66
C TRP A 77 -10.79 -13.15 22.93
N ILE A 78 -10.47 -13.26 21.65
CA ILE A 78 -10.91 -14.34 20.76
C ILE A 78 -9.65 -14.96 20.15
N ASN A 79 -9.62 -16.28 20.04
CA ASN A 79 -8.51 -17.12 19.55
C ASN A 79 -7.26 -17.12 20.46
N SER A 80 -7.28 -16.48 21.62
CA SER A 80 -6.19 -16.56 22.60
C SER A 80 -6.63 -16.13 23.98
N GLU A 81 -5.81 -16.44 24.99
CA GLU A 81 -5.81 -15.76 26.29
C GLU A 81 -5.35 -14.31 26.11
N PRO A 82 -5.62 -13.43 27.10
CA PRO A 82 -5.16 -12.04 27.09
C PRO A 82 -3.66 -11.92 26.87
N VAL A 83 -3.25 -11.07 25.91
CA VAL A 83 -1.87 -10.84 25.54
C VAL A 83 -1.43 -9.44 25.95
N LYS A 84 -0.27 -9.32 26.60
CA LYS A 84 0.38 -8.04 26.89
C LYS A 84 1.50 -7.79 25.89
N LEU A 85 1.61 -6.58 25.35
CA LEU A 85 2.69 -6.24 24.40
C LEU A 85 4.08 -6.37 25.04
N ASN A 86 4.19 -6.12 26.34
CA ASN A 86 5.45 -6.32 27.07
C ASN A 86 5.93 -7.78 27.05
N ASP A 87 5.01 -8.75 27.02
CA ASP A 87 5.35 -10.19 26.96
C ASP A 87 5.76 -10.64 25.55
N LEU A 88 5.58 -9.76 24.56
CA LEU A 88 5.96 -9.99 23.16
C LEU A 88 7.31 -9.38 22.77
N ARG A 89 8.12 -8.92 23.76
CA ARG A 89 9.48 -8.47 23.47
C ARG A 89 10.30 -9.57 22.79
N GLY A 90 11.15 -9.19 21.83
CA GLY A 90 11.83 -10.14 20.95
C GLY A 90 11.03 -10.54 19.71
N ARG A 91 9.74 -10.18 19.63
CA ARG A 91 8.89 -10.43 18.47
C ARG A 91 8.51 -9.13 17.76
N VAL A 92 8.30 -9.23 16.46
CA VAL A 92 7.65 -8.15 15.70
C VAL A 92 6.13 -8.30 15.86
N VAL A 93 5.45 -7.20 16.18
CA VAL A 93 3.99 -7.24 16.35
C VAL A 93 3.31 -6.40 15.28
N LEU A 94 2.35 -6.99 14.57
CA LEU A 94 1.42 -6.28 13.71
C LEU A 94 0.12 -6.09 14.47
N ILE A 95 -0.30 -4.84 14.64
CA ILE A 95 -1.57 -4.48 15.28
C ILE A 95 -2.48 -3.89 14.21
N GLU A 96 -3.59 -4.56 13.94
CA GLU A 96 -4.60 -4.13 12.97
C GLU A 96 -5.84 -3.62 13.72
N PHE A 97 -6.18 -2.34 13.55
CA PHE A 97 -7.46 -1.79 13.97
C PHE A 97 -8.49 -2.00 12.86
N TRP A 98 -9.54 -2.74 13.17
CA TRP A 98 -10.52 -3.18 12.19
C TRP A 98 -11.92 -3.33 12.80
N THR A 99 -12.93 -3.49 11.95
CA THR A 99 -14.26 -3.99 12.32
C THR A 99 -14.83 -4.86 11.22
N PHE A 100 -15.71 -5.77 11.55
CA PHE A 100 -16.24 -6.74 10.57
C PHE A 100 -17.22 -6.10 9.57
N GLY A 101 -17.87 -4.97 9.90
CA GLY A 101 -18.73 -4.23 8.98
C GLY A 101 -17.98 -3.39 7.95
N CYS A 102 -16.72 -3.09 8.19
CA CYS A 102 -15.90 -2.23 7.34
C CYS A 102 -15.48 -2.92 6.03
N TYR A 103 -15.90 -2.38 4.89
CA TYR A 103 -15.58 -2.91 3.57
C TYR A 103 -14.06 -2.96 3.30
N ASN A 104 -13.35 -1.86 3.56
CA ASN A 104 -11.90 -1.77 3.34
C ASN A 104 -11.11 -2.73 4.26
N CYS A 105 -11.61 -2.99 5.48
CA CYS A 105 -11.03 -3.97 6.37
C CYS A 105 -11.14 -5.38 5.77
N ARG A 106 -12.32 -5.74 5.24
CA ARG A 106 -12.53 -7.04 4.58
C ARG A 106 -11.57 -7.26 3.40
N ASN A 107 -11.29 -6.19 2.63
CA ASN A 107 -10.31 -6.25 1.54
C ASN A 107 -8.86 -6.40 2.04
N THR A 108 -8.56 -5.90 3.24
CA THR A 108 -7.23 -6.00 3.87
C THR A 108 -6.97 -7.36 4.53
N LEU A 109 -8.02 -8.01 5.09
CA LEU A 109 -7.91 -9.28 5.82
C LEU A 109 -7.15 -10.40 5.09
N PRO A 110 -7.30 -10.63 3.77
CA PRO A 110 -6.55 -11.68 3.08
C PRO A 110 -5.04 -11.49 3.20
N PHE A 111 -4.56 -10.25 3.17
CA PHE A 111 -3.14 -9.92 3.31
C PHE A 111 -2.67 -10.14 4.74
N VAL A 112 -3.41 -9.64 5.74
CA VAL A 112 -3.06 -9.81 7.16
C VAL A 112 -3.02 -11.30 7.54
N LYS A 113 -3.99 -12.10 7.11
CA LYS A 113 -3.99 -13.56 7.31
C LYS A 113 -2.78 -14.22 6.63
N SER A 114 -2.45 -13.80 5.41
CA SER A 114 -1.28 -14.32 4.69
C SER A 114 0.03 -13.97 5.39
N TRP A 115 0.17 -12.77 5.95
CA TRP A 115 1.36 -12.40 6.73
C TRP A 115 1.45 -13.20 8.03
N ASP A 116 0.36 -13.39 8.73
CA ASP A 116 0.31 -14.25 9.92
C ASP A 116 0.76 -15.68 9.59
N ASP A 117 0.19 -16.29 8.55
CA ASP A 117 0.54 -17.67 8.13
C ASP A 117 2.03 -17.78 7.74
N ARG A 118 2.58 -16.82 7.00
CA ARG A 118 3.96 -16.87 6.47
C ARG A 118 5.04 -16.50 7.47
N TYR A 119 4.71 -15.63 8.43
CA TYR A 119 5.72 -15.03 9.29
C TYR A 119 5.57 -15.35 10.78
N ARG A 120 4.48 -15.98 11.22
CA ARG A 120 4.27 -16.38 12.62
C ARG A 120 5.44 -17.21 13.16
N ALA A 121 5.88 -18.22 12.41
CA ALA A 121 7.02 -19.07 12.79
C ALA A 121 8.37 -18.32 12.71
N LYS A 122 8.41 -17.16 12.05
CA LYS A 122 9.61 -16.32 11.90
C LYS A 122 9.68 -15.19 12.91
N GLY A 123 8.73 -15.14 13.87
CA GLY A 123 8.74 -14.14 14.94
C GLY A 123 7.74 -13.00 14.77
N LEU A 124 6.81 -13.06 13.80
CA LEU A 124 5.67 -12.13 13.73
C LEU A 124 4.57 -12.60 14.71
N THR A 125 3.95 -11.65 15.37
CA THR A 125 2.66 -11.82 16.06
C THR A 125 1.66 -10.84 15.46
N VAL A 126 0.52 -11.32 15.00
CA VAL A 126 -0.59 -10.47 14.53
C VAL A 126 -1.63 -10.38 15.64
N ILE A 127 -2.13 -9.17 15.90
CA ILE A 127 -3.23 -8.90 16.83
C ILE A 127 -4.24 -7.99 16.14
N GLY A 128 -5.49 -8.45 16.03
CA GLY A 128 -6.60 -7.63 15.59
C GLY A 128 -7.23 -6.90 16.78
N VAL A 129 -7.30 -5.58 16.72
CA VAL A 129 -8.06 -4.75 17.66
C VAL A 129 -9.39 -4.41 17.00
N HIS A 130 -10.43 -5.04 17.46
CA HIS A 130 -11.78 -4.79 16.94
C HIS A 130 -12.36 -3.56 17.64
N SER A 131 -12.37 -2.44 16.92
CA SER A 131 -12.98 -1.18 17.38
C SER A 131 -14.27 -0.95 16.57
N PRO A 132 -15.46 -1.07 17.16
CA PRO A 132 -16.73 -1.05 16.45
C PRO A 132 -17.01 0.31 15.83
N GLU A 133 -17.56 0.34 14.60
CA GLU A 133 -18.04 1.57 13.95
C GLU A 133 -19.51 1.82 14.34
N PHE A 134 -20.29 0.74 14.54
CA PHE A 134 -21.70 0.76 14.84
C PHE A 134 -21.99 0.02 16.15
N GLU A 135 -23.13 0.35 16.79
CA GLU A 135 -23.51 -0.22 18.09
C GLU A 135 -23.66 -1.75 18.06
N GLU A 136 -24.21 -2.29 16.99
CA GLU A 136 -24.40 -3.72 16.79
C GLU A 136 -23.07 -4.51 16.73
N GLU A 137 -21.99 -3.85 16.38
CA GLU A 137 -20.65 -4.46 16.31
C GLU A 137 -20.01 -4.67 17.69
N LYS A 138 -20.52 -4.02 18.73
CA LYS A 138 -20.11 -4.23 20.11
C LYS A 138 -20.48 -5.58 20.69
N ASN A 139 -21.39 -6.31 20.02
CA ASN A 139 -21.82 -7.63 20.48
C ASN A 139 -20.70 -8.67 20.28
N VAL A 140 -20.13 -9.14 21.37
CA VAL A 140 -18.99 -10.08 21.37
C VAL A 140 -19.33 -11.41 20.71
N GLU A 141 -20.53 -11.95 20.92
CA GLU A 141 -20.95 -13.19 20.31
C GLU A 141 -21.16 -13.04 18.80
N HIS A 142 -21.58 -11.86 18.33
CA HIS A 142 -21.61 -11.56 16.91
C HIS A 142 -20.17 -11.50 16.35
N LEU A 143 -19.28 -10.79 17.03
CA LEU A 143 -17.86 -10.72 16.63
C LEU A 143 -17.22 -12.11 16.58
N ARG A 144 -17.48 -13.01 17.54
CA ARG A 144 -16.96 -14.40 17.53
C ARG A 144 -17.38 -15.14 16.26
N ARG A 145 -18.66 -15.02 15.88
CA ARG A 145 -19.16 -15.64 14.63
C ARG A 145 -18.49 -15.06 13.40
N GLU A 146 -18.32 -13.73 13.34
CA GLU A 146 -17.65 -13.07 12.22
C GLU A 146 -16.16 -13.42 12.13
N VAL A 147 -15.44 -13.46 13.24
CA VAL A 147 -14.03 -13.90 13.29
C VAL A 147 -13.90 -15.33 12.73
N ALA A 148 -14.81 -16.24 13.13
CA ALA A 148 -14.82 -17.61 12.63
C ALA A 148 -15.17 -17.66 11.13
N SER A 149 -16.21 -16.95 10.69
CA SER A 149 -16.67 -16.92 9.29
C SER A 149 -15.63 -16.34 8.33
N LEU A 150 -14.87 -15.32 8.78
CA LEU A 150 -13.77 -14.70 8.05
C LEU A 150 -12.48 -15.51 8.07
N GLY A 151 -12.46 -16.62 8.84
CA GLY A 151 -11.29 -17.50 8.97
C GLY A 151 -10.10 -16.82 9.62
N ILE A 152 -10.33 -15.90 10.55
CA ILE A 152 -9.29 -15.23 11.34
C ILE A 152 -8.83 -16.20 12.43
N ARG A 153 -7.52 -16.47 12.51
CA ARG A 153 -6.92 -17.41 13.46
C ARG A 153 -5.95 -16.74 14.44
N TYR A 154 -5.54 -15.52 14.15
CA TYR A 154 -4.71 -14.74 15.06
C TYR A 154 -5.57 -14.15 16.21
N PRO A 155 -4.94 -13.74 17.32
CA PRO A 155 -5.61 -13.10 18.44
C PRO A 155 -6.41 -11.86 18.04
N VAL A 156 -7.63 -11.75 18.54
CA VAL A 156 -8.48 -10.58 18.38
C VAL A 156 -8.93 -10.11 19.75
N VAL A 157 -8.81 -8.81 20.02
CA VAL A 157 -9.30 -8.16 21.25
C VAL A 157 -10.36 -7.12 20.92
N THR A 158 -11.40 -7.02 21.73
CA THR A 158 -12.41 -5.96 21.61
C THR A 158 -11.91 -4.65 22.19
N ASP A 159 -12.27 -3.54 21.55
CA ASP A 159 -11.98 -2.17 22.00
C ASP A 159 -13.28 -1.33 21.94
N ASN A 160 -14.35 -1.85 22.57
CA ASN A 160 -15.68 -1.27 22.54
C ASN A 160 -15.76 0.16 23.09
N ASP A 161 -14.81 0.51 23.97
CA ASP A 161 -14.72 1.84 24.59
C ASP A 161 -13.66 2.73 23.93
N TYR A 162 -13.07 2.30 22.82
CA TYR A 162 -12.03 3.01 22.07
C TYR A 162 -10.79 3.40 22.88
N GLN A 163 -10.48 2.69 23.94
CA GLN A 163 -9.30 2.98 24.78
C GLN A 163 -8.00 2.77 24.01
N THR A 164 -7.85 1.62 23.35
CA THR A 164 -6.69 1.32 22.51
C THR A 164 -6.67 2.22 21.28
N TRP A 165 -7.81 2.43 20.62
CA TRP A 165 -7.96 3.36 19.51
C TRP A 165 -7.42 4.75 19.82
N ASN A 166 -7.83 5.30 20.96
CA ASN A 166 -7.41 6.64 21.40
C ASN A 166 -5.93 6.69 21.76
N ALA A 167 -5.41 5.65 22.45
CA ALA A 167 -4.00 5.55 22.82
C ALA A 167 -3.09 5.52 21.58
N TYR A 168 -3.50 4.83 20.52
CA TYR A 168 -2.79 4.76 19.22
C TYR A 168 -3.13 5.92 18.28
N LYS A 169 -4.01 6.84 18.68
CA LYS A 169 -4.46 7.99 17.89
C LYS A 169 -4.93 7.57 16.49
N VAL A 170 -5.70 6.48 16.43
CA VAL A 170 -6.28 5.97 15.19
C VAL A 170 -7.30 6.97 14.65
N LYS A 171 -7.44 7.05 13.32
CA LYS A 171 -8.31 8.03 12.64
C LYS A 171 -9.28 7.40 11.64
N GLY A 172 -9.17 6.09 11.41
CA GLY A 172 -10.03 5.37 10.46
C GLY A 172 -9.65 3.91 10.33
N TRP A 173 -10.50 3.15 9.72
CA TRP A 173 -10.34 1.72 9.45
C TRP A 173 -10.02 1.43 7.97
N PRO A 174 -9.22 0.40 7.71
CA PRO A 174 -8.33 -0.24 8.65
C PRO A 174 -7.15 0.67 8.99
N THR A 175 -6.52 0.48 10.14
CA THR A 175 -5.21 1.06 10.45
C THR A 175 -4.28 -0.04 10.94
N VAL A 176 -3.10 -0.13 10.35
CA VAL A 176 -2.08 -1.12 10.69
C VAL A 176 -0.86 -0.42 11.30
N PHE A 177 -0.38 -0.96 12.41
CA PHE A 177 0.90 -0.58 13.01
C PHE A 177 1.85 -1.77 13.02
N LEU A 178 3.14 -1.50 12.81
CA LEU A 178 4.20 -2.46 13.06
C LEU A 178 5.05 -1.99 14.24
N VAL A 179 5.21 -2.89 15.19
CA VAL A 179 5.98 -2.70 16.42
C VAL A 179 7.20 -3.61 16.34
N ASP A 180 8.38 -3.07 16.64
CA ASP A 180 9.64 -3.81 16.62
C ASP A 180 9.82 -4.72 17.87
N LYS A 181 10.90 -5.50 17.87
CA LYS A 181 11.27 -6.41 18.96
C LYS A 181 11.49 -5.70 20.31
N GLN A 182 11.77 -4.40 20.27
CA GLN A 182 11.91 -3.54 21.46
C GLN A 182 10.59 -2.88 21.88
N GLY A 183 9.48 -3.19 21.19
CA GLY A 183 8.15 -2.66 21.48
C GLY A 183 7.95 -1.21 21.05
N ARG A 184 8.66 -0.75 20.03
CA ARG A 184 8.56 0.60 19.48
C ARG A 184 7.78 0.56 18.16
N ILE A 185 6.88 1.54 17.96
CA ILE A 185 6.17 1.69 16.67
C ILE A 185 7.17 2.14 15.61
N ARG A 186 7.29 1.36 14.54
CA ARG A 186 8.22 1.61 13.43
C ARG A 186 7.53 1.98 12.12
N TRP A 187 6.28 1.59 11.98
CA TRP A 187 5.51 1.86 10.77
C TRP A 187 4.03 1.94 11.08
N LYS A 188 3.31 2.73 10.28
CA LYS A 188 1.86 2.90 10.34
C LYS A 188 1.30 3.10 8.94
N HIS A 189 0.16 2.47 8.67
CA HIS A 189 -0.64 2.75 7.48
C HIS A 189 -2.12 2.90 7.86
N VAL A 190 -2.80 3.87 7.24
CA VAL A 190 -4.22 4.13 7.43
C VAL A 190 -4.94 3.90 6.11
N GLY A 191 -6.01 3.13 6.14
CA GLY A 191 -6.80 2.77 4.98
C GLY A 191 -6.35 1.48 4.31
N GLU A 192 -7.08 1.10 3.27
CA GLU A 192 -6.79 -0.06 2.42
C GLU A 192 -5.57 0.20 1.53
N GLY A 193 -4.83 -0.86 1.17
CA GLY A 193 -3.72 -0.79 0.22
C GLY A 193 -2.34 -0.80 0.87
N ASN A 194 -1.31 -0.41 0.09
CA ASN A 194 0.10 -0.35 0.49
C ASN A 194 0.67 -1.69 1.00
N TYR A 195 0.12 -2.81 0.52
CA TYR A 195 0.42 -4.15 1.04
C TYR A 195 1.86 -4.59 0.81
N ASP A 196 2.44 -4.24 -0.34
CA ASP A 196 3.84 -4.58 -0.64
C ASP A 196 4.81 -3.85 0.29
N GLU A 197 4.50 -2.59 0.65
CA GLU A 197 5.30 -1.84 1.62
C GLU A 197 5.15 -2.41 3.02
N ALA A 198 3.92 -2.72 3.45
CA ALA A 198 3.68 -3.37 4.73
C ALA A 198 4.50 -4.65 4.87
N GLU A 199 4.51 -5.49 3.83
CA GLU A 199 5.28 -6.73 3.83
C GLU A 199 6.79 -6.49 3.87
N ARG A 200 7.30 -5.50 3.10
CA ARG A 200 8.72 -5.11 3.18
C ARG A 200 9.12 -4.68 4.58
N GLN A 201 8.27 -3.90 5.25
CA GLN A 201 8.53 -3.46 6.62
C GLN A 201 8.50 -4.64 7.62
N ILE A 202 7.56 -5.58 7.48
CA ILE A 202 7.54 -6.82 8.27
C ILE A 202 8.88 -7.56 8.12
N GLN A 203 9.32 -7.81 6.88
CA GLN A 203 10.56 -8.54 6.59
C GLN A 203 11.78 -7.81 7.14
N LYS A 204 11.83 -6.48 7.00
CA LYS A 204 12.91 -5.64 7.55
C LYS A 204 13.00 -5.78 9.07
N LEU A 205 11.89 -5.63 9.78
CA LEU A 205 11.88 -5.71 11.24
C LEU A 205 12.20 -7.12 11.75
N LEU A 206 11.75 -8.16 11.05
CA LEU A 206 12.08 -9.55 11.39
C LEU A 206 13.58 -9.83 11.24
N ALA A 207 14.24 -9.21 10.25
CA ALA A 207 15.67 -9.36 10.00
C ALA A 207 16.57 -8.56 10.96
N GLU A 208 16.02 -7.56 11.67
CA GLU A 208 16.76 -6.78 12.67
C GLU A 208 17.22 -7.69 13.80
N LYS A 209 18.50 -7.57 14.20
CA LYS A 209 19.03 -8.29 15.37
C LYS A 209 18.43 -7.73 16.67
N GLU A 210 18.28 -8.58 17.65
CA GLU A 210 18.00 -8.12 19.01
C GLU A 210 19.24 -7.38 19.51
N SER A 211 19.07 -6.08 19.81
CA SER A 211 20.13 -5.23 20.38
C SER A 211 19.97 -5.13 21.88
#